data_81668aae9e18537e89def9f7edccb80c
#
_entry.id   81668aae9e18537e89def9f7edccb80c
#
_cell.length_a   1.000
_cell.length_b   1.000
_cell.length_c   1.000
_cell.angle_alpha   90.00
_cell.angle_beta   90.00
_cell.angle_gamma   90.00
#
_symmetry.space_group_name_H-M   'P 1'
#
loop_
_entity.id
_entity.type
_entity.pdbx_description
1 polymer ?
#
loop_
_entity_poly.entity_id
_entity_poly.type
_entity_poly.pdbx_seq_one_letter_code
_entity_poly.pdbx_strand_id
1 'polypeptide(L)'
;MSKISEEITAQGLLLPNTVLEQWGWEAGTKVVIESYNKTITIKPEELTAREITRRVLSFLLNKVGDATAIKTPIRDGDKWRVTVVLPHRKKDLGQLTYTLDGFLVPEESNTAEQLKTKANED
;
A
#
# COMPACT_ATOMS: atom_id res chain seq x y z
N MET A 1 -18.24 -13.12 -9.46
CA MET A 1 -18.83 -12.23 -8.43
C MET A 1 -19.38 -13.06 -7.28
N SER A 2 -19.00 -12.70 -6.05
CA SER A 2 -19.53 -13.37 -4.86
C SER A 2 -20.80 -12.68 -4.39
N LYS A 3 -21.74 -13.46 -3.88
CA LYS A 3 -22.97 -12.95 -3.32
C LYS A 3 -23.15 -13.53 -1.92
N ILE A 4 -23.39 -12.68 -0.94
CA ILE A 4 -23.58 -13.08 0.44
C ILE A 4 -24.85 -12.41 0.94
N SER A 5 -25.67 -13.19 1.66
CA SER A 5 -26.86 -12.67 2.30
C SER A 5 -26.61 -12.57 3.80
N GLU A 6 -26.88 -11.41 4.38
CA GLU A 6 -26.74 -11.17 5.81
C GLU A 6 -27.99 -10.50 6.36
N GLU A 7 -28.27 -10.73 7.63
CA GLU A 7 -29.39 -10.14 8.31
C GLU A 7 -28.93 -8.99 9.21
N ILE A 8 -29.67 -7.89 9.18
CA ILE A 8 -29.40 -6.75 10.04
C ILE A 8 -29.80 -7.07 11.47
N THR A 9 -28.87 -6.90 12.41
CA THR A 9 -29.11 -7.12 13.83
C THR A 9 -29.18 -5.78 14.58
N ALA A 10 -29.35 -5.85 15.90
CA ALA A 10 -29.35 -4.65 16.74
C ALA A 10 -27.99 -3.90 16.71
N GLN A 11 -26.90 -4.59 16.39
CA GLN A 11 -25.58 -3.97 16.22
C GLN A 11 -25.34 -3.48 14.77
N GLY A 12 -26.27 -3.73 13.85
CA GLY A 12 -26.15 -3.34 12.45
C GLY A 12 -25.82 -4.51 11.55
N LEU A 13 -25.08 -4.24 10.49
CA LEU A 13 -24.68 -5.25 9.51
C LEU A 13 -23.24 -5.69 9.77
N LEU A 14 -23.03 -7.01 9.86
CA LEU A 14 -21.70 -7.58 10.08
C LEU A 14 -21.22 -8.24 8.79
N LEU A 15 -20.03 -7.86 8.34
CA LEU A 15 -19.40 -8.49 7.18
C LEU A 15 -18.57 -9.70 7.64
N PRO A 16 -18.79 -10.89 7.03
CA PRO A 16 -18.03 -12.08 7.41
C PRO A 16 -16.52 -11.89 7.15
N ASN A 17 -15.69 -12.42 8.02
CA ASN A 17 -14.23 -12.36 7.86
C ASN A 17 -13.76 -12.98 6.55
N THR A 18 -14.44 -14.02 6.08
CA THR A 18 -14.09 -14.68 4.81
C THR A 18 -14.18 -13.73 3.62
N VAL A 19 -15.14 -12.80 3.64
CA VAL A 19 -15.26 -11.77 2.58
C VAL A 19 -14.12 -10.78 2.69
N LEU A 20 -13.82 -10.32 3.90
CA LEU A 20 -12.77 -9.34 4.13
C LEU A 20 -11.40 -9.90 3.75
N GLU A 21 -11.15 -11.17 4.05
CA GLU A 21 -9.92 -11.84 3.70
C GLU A 21 -9.70 -11.92 2.19
N GLN A 22 -10.77 -12.12 1.42
CA GLN A 22 -10.68 -12.13 -0.05
C GLN A 22 -10.18 -10.80 -0.61
N TRP A 23 -10.40 -9.70 0.11
CA TRP A 23 -9.99 -8.36 -0.29
C TRP A 23 -8.67 -7.93 0.37
N GLY A 24 -8.09 -8.79 1.18
CA GLY A 24 -6.87 -8.44 1.91
C GLY A 24 -7.10 -7.51 3.09
N TRP A 25 -8.32 -7.41 3.56
CA TRP A 25 -8.68 -6.54 4.70
C TRP A 25 -8.63 -7.36 5.98
N GLU A 26 -7.95 -6.83 6.97
CA GLU A 26 -7.77 -7.49 8.26
C GLU A 26 -8.09 -6.53 9.40
N ALA A 27 -7.99 -7.01 10.62
CA ALA A 27 -8.22 -6.15 11.79
C ALA A 27 -7.27 -4.96 11.74
N GLY A 28 -7.82 -3.76 11.91
CA GLY A 28 -7.06 -2.51 11.83
C GLY A 28 -7.10 -1.83 10.48
N THR A 29 -7.59 -2.49 9.43
CA THR A 29 -7.78 -1.85 8.13
C THR A 29 -8.83 -0.75 8.25
N LYS A 30 -8.48 0.45 7.82
CA LYS A 30 -9.42 1.58 7.81
C LYS A 30 -10.17 1.61 6.50
N VAL A 31 -11.47 1.80 6.59
CA VAL A 31 -12.34 1.85 5.41
C VAL A 31 -13.21 3.09 5.45
N VAL A 32 -13.63 3.54 4.28
CA VAL A 32 -14.60 4.62 4.11
C VAL A 32 -15.90 3.99 3.64
N ILE A 33 -17.00 4.35 4.30
CA ILE A 33 -18.33 3.87 3.94
C ILE A 33 -19.10 5.04 3.33
N GLU A 34 -19.51 4.86 2.08
CA GLU A 34 -20.32 5.85 1.37
C GLU A 34 -21.71 5.27 1.12
N SER A 35 -22.75 6.07 1.32
CA SER A 35 -24.09 5.63 1.01
C SER A 35 -24.77 6.60 0.04
N TYR A 36 -25.43 6.03 -0.96
CA TYR A 36 -26.14 6.80 -1.96
C TYR A 36 -27.28 5.95 -2.50
N ASN A 37 -28.49 6.50 -2.46
CA ASN A 37 -29.67 5.89 -3.08
C ASN A 37 -29.86 4.40 -2.72
N LYS A 38 -29.85 4.09 -1.42
CA LYS A 38 -29.99 2.74 -0.85
C LYS A 38 -28.85 1.78 -1.22
N THR A 39 -27.74 2.33 -1.69
CA THR A 39 -26.53 1.56 -1.98
C THR A 39 -25.43 2.00 -1.03
N ILE A 40 -24.71 1.02 -0.49
CA ILE A 40 -23.56 1.27 0.39
C ILE A 40 -22.32 0.79 -0.33
N THR A 41 -21.32 1.66 -0.42
CA THR A 41 -20.02 1.31 -0.96
C THR A 41 -19.00 1.39 0.15
N ILE A 42 -18.19 0.34 0.32
CA ILE A 42 -17.13 0.27 1.30
C ILE A 42 -15.82 0.14 0.54
N LYS A 43 -14.89 1.05 0.80
CA LYS A 43 -13.58 1.03 0.13
C LYS A 43 -12.48 1.35 1.11
N PRO A 44 -11.23 0.91 0.83
CA PRO A 44 -10.11 1.25 1.70
C PRO A 44 -9.92 2.76 1.79
N GLU A 45 -9.54 3.23 2.97
CA GLU A 45 -9.15 4.62 3.15
C GLU A 45 -7.81 4.84 2.45
N GLU A 46 -7.71 5.90 1.65
CA GLU A 46 -6.47 6.24 0.98
C GLU A 46 -5.43 6.70 2.00
N LEU A 47 -4.21 6.20 1.87
CA LEU A 47 -3.12 6.61 2.73
C LEU A 47 -2.55 7.96 2.27
N THR A 48 -2.02 8.70 3.22
CA THR A 48 -1.30 9.95 2.93
C THR A 48 0.11 9.64 2.46
N ALA A 49 0.78 10.63 1.85
CA ALA A 49 2.19 10.50 1.47
C ALA A 49 3.06 10.11 2.66
N ARG A 50 2.74 10.62 3.86
CA ARG A 50 3.47 10.30 5.08
C ARG A 50 3.31 8.83 5.46
N GLU A 51 2.11 8.30 5.34
CA GLU A 51 1.85 6.88 5.63
C GLU A 51 2.53 5.96 4.61
N ILE A 52 2.51 6.35 3.33
CA ILE A 52 3.23 5.62 2.28
C ILE A 52 4.74 5.63 2.58
N THR A 53 5.28 6.77 2.99
CA THR A 53 6.69 6.90 3.37
C THR A 53 7.05 5.88 4.45
N ARG A 54 6.23 5.77 5.50
CA ARG A 54 6.49 4.80 6.59
C ARG A 54 6.52 3.37 6.08
N ARG A 55 5.58 3.00 5.20
CA ARG A 55 5.53 1.65 4.66
C ARG A 55 6.74 1.34 3.79
N VAL A 56 7.13 2.29 2.95
CA VAL A 56 8.29 2.12 2.08
C VAL A 56 9.57 1.98 2.90
N LEU A 57 9.77 2.84 3.90
CA LEU A 57 10.97 2.79 4.75
C LEU A 57 11.03 1.48 5.53
N SER A 58 9.90 0.98 6.02
CA SER A 58 9.86 -0.32 6.68
C SER A 58 10.25 -1.45 5.74
N PHE A 59 9.74 -1.43 4.51
CA PHE A 59 10.11 -2.42 3.49
C PHE A 59 11.62 -2.38 3.21
N LEU A 60 12.18 -1.18 3.01
CA LEU A 60 13.60 -1.03 2.70
C LEU A 60 14.48 -1.48 3.86
N LEU A 61 14.11 -1.12 5.08
CA LEU A 61 14.87 -1.52 6.26
C LEU A 61 14.93 -3.04 6.40
N ASN A 62 13.81 -3.71 6.14
CA ASN A 62 13.71 -5.16 6.31
C ASN A 62 14.26 -5.96 5.12
N LYS A 63 14.22 -5.42 3.90
CA LYS A 63 14.52 -6.18 2.69
C LYS A 63 15.77 -5.71 1.96
N VAL A 64 16.19 -4.47 2.11
CA VAL A 64 17.30 -3.91 1.36
C VAL A 64 18.45 -3.48 2.29
N GLY A 65 18.15 -2.67 3.29
CA GLY A 65 19.16 -2.20 4.24
C GLY A 65 18.84 -0.80 4.76
N ASP A 66 19.60 -0.38 5.77
CA ASP A 66 19.36 0.86 6.49
C ASP A 66 20.03 2.09 5.88
N ALA A 67 20.87 1.89 4.86
CA ALA A 67 21.58 3.00 4.21
C ALA A 67 20.76 3.67 3.12
N THR A 68 19.55 3.17 2.83
CA THR A 68 18.69 3.71 1.79
C THR A 68 17.75 4.79 2.33
N ALA A 69 17.31 5.67 1.44
CA ALA A 69 16.32 6.67 1.72
C ALA A 69 15.37 6.78 0.53
N ILE A 70 14.38 7.64 0.63
CA ILE A 70 13.44 7.85 -0.46
C ILE A 70 13.21 9.33 -0.72
N LYS A 71 12.84 9.64 -1.95
CA LYS A 71 12.30 10.96 -2.28
C LYS A 71 10.83 10.98 -1.85
N THR A 72 10.26 12.17 -1.72
CA THR A 72 8.85 12.32 -1.36
C THR A 72 7.97 11.52 -2.33
N PRO A 73 7.06 10.68 -1.83
CA PRO A 73 6.15 9.94 -2.71
C PRO A 73 5.33 10.88 -3.59
N ILE A 74 5.13 10.47 -4.84
CA ILE A 74 4.39 11.24 -5.81
C ILE A 74 3.12 10.48 -6.18
N ARG A 75 1.98 11.15 -6.08
CA ARG A 75 0.71 10.58 -6.51
C ARG A 75 0.65 10.57 -8.04
N ASP A 76 0.42 9.40 -8.59
CA ASP A 76 0.31 9.19 -10.04
C ASP A 76 -0.97 8.42 -10.34
N GLY A 77 -2.05 9.16 -10.60
CA GLY A 77 -3.36 8.56 -10.83
C GLY A 77 -3.87 7.86 -9.57
N ASP A 78 -4.06 6.55 -9.66
CA ASP A 78 -4.54 5.70 -8.57
C ASP A 78 -3.42 4.99 -7.80
N LYS A 79 -2.19 5.48 -7.94
CA LYS A 79 -1.02 4.86 -7.31
C LYS A 79 -0.07 5.91 -6.75
N TRP A 80 0.81 5.44 -5.88
CA TRP A 80 1.93 6.23 -5.35
C TRP A 80 3.24 5.71 -5.95
N ARG A 81 4.06 6.61 -6.47
CA ARG A 81 5.39 6.27 -6.97
C ARG A 81 6.45 6.82 -6.02
N VAL A 82 7.41 5.99 -5.69
CA VAL A 82 8.45 6.33 -4.72
C VAL A 82 9.81 5.98 -5.31
N THR A 83 10.71 6.96 -5.36
CA THR A 83 12.08 6.75 -5.81
C THR A 83 12.95 6.41 -4.61
N VAL A 84 13.67 5.29 -4.70
CA VAL A 84 14.61 4.84 -3.68
C VAL A 84 16.00 5.39 -4.04
N VAL A 85 16.67 5.97 -3.06
CA VAL A 85 17.96 6.61 -3.29
C VAL A 85 19.01 6.13 -2.28
N LEU A 86 20.27 6.30 -2.65
CA LEU A 86 21.41 6.10 -1.76
C LEU A 86 21.99 7.49 -1.48
N PRO A 87 21.59 8.14 -0.38
CA PRO A 87 21.82 9.59 -0.21
C PRO A 87 23.29 10.00 -0.18
N HIS A 88 24.15 9.16 0.41
CA HIS A 88 25.58 9.50 0.52
C HIS A 88 26.32 9.43 -0.82
N ARG A 89 25.71 8.82 -1.85
CA ARG A 89 26.29 8.76 -3.21
C ARG A 89 25.45 9.51 -4.22
N LYS A 90 24.35 10.14 -3.78
CA LYS A 90 23.40 10.86 -4.65
C LYS A 90 22.96 10.00 -5.85
N LYS A 91 22.66 8.75 -5.57
CA LYS A 91 22.36 7.75 -6.59
C LYS A 91 20.95 7.23 -6.45
N ASP A 92 20.19 7.23 -7.55
CA ASP A 92 18.88 6.60 -7.59
C ASP A 92 19.04 5.10 -7.76
N LEU A 93 18.39 4.32 -6.89
CA LEU A 93 18.47 2.87 -6.93
C LEU A 93 17.33 2.24 -7.74
N GLY A 94 16.19 2.88 -7.78
CA GLY A 94 15.03 2.38 -8.48
C GLY A 94 13.75 2.99 -7.96
N GLN A 95 12.63 2.39 -8.35
CA GLN A 95 11.32 2.86 -7.97
C GLN A 95 10.47 1.74 -7.38
N LEU A 96 9.61 2.13 -6.46
CA LEU A 96 8.56 1.29 -5.91
C LEU A 96 7.22 1.95 -6.19
N THR A 97 6.22 1.15 -6.53
CA THR A 97 4.86 1.62 -6.76
C THR A 97 3.95 0.98 -5.73
N TYR A 98 3.12 1.80 -5.10
CA TYR A 98 2.16 1.35 -4.08
C TYR A 98 0.75 1.75 -4.49
N THR A 99 -0.22 0.93 -4.13
CA THR A 99 -1.63 1.28 -4.28
C THR A 99 -1.97 2.42 -3.30
N LEU A 100 -3.13 3.06 -3.49
CA LEU A 100 -3.57 4.14 -2.61
C LEU A 100 -3.80 3.66 -1.17
N ASP A 101 -4.10 2.38 -0.98
CA ASP A 101 -4.28 1.78 0.34
C ASP A 101 -3.00 1.12 0.89
N GLY A 102 -1.86 1.30 0.22
CA GLY A 102 -0.55 0.99 0.78
C GLY A 102 0.03 -0.37 0.47
N PHE A 103 -0.43 -1.04 -0.58
CA PHE A 103 0.13 -2.32 -0.99
C PHE A 103 1.12 -2.14 -2.13
N LEU A 104 2.26 -2.84 -2.04
CA LEU A 104 3.25 -2.84 -3.11
C LEU A 104 2.67 -3.45 -4.38
N VAL A 105 2.96 -2.82 -5.52
CA VAL A 105 2.61 -3.34 -6.85
C VAL A 105 3.88 -3.93 -7.46
N PRO A 106 4.10 -5.26 -7.37
CA PRO A 106 5.37 -5.85 -7.79
C PRO A 106 5.69 -5.65 -9.27
N GLU A 107 4.67 -5.66 -10.12
CA GLU A 107 4.85 -5.52 -11.58
C GLU A 107 5.37 -4.14 -11.98
N GLU A 108 5.20 -3.14 -11.14
CA GLU A 108 5.60 -1.76 -11.40
C GLU A 108 6.68 -1.30 -10.44
N SER A 109 7.35 -2.24 -9.76
CA SER A 109 8.36 -1.93 -8.75
C SER A 109 9.64 -2.72 -9.01
N ASN A 110 10.77 -2.13 -8.64
CA ASN A 110 12.01 -2.88 -8.58
C ASN A 110 11.94 -3.88 -7.42
N THR A 111 12.59 -5.04 -7.59
CA THR A 111 12.67 -6.03 -6.52
C THR A 111 13.72 -5.60 -5.49
N ALA A 112 13.64 -6.19 -4.29
CA ALA A 112 14.67 -5.95 -3.26
C ALA A 112 16.06 -6.30 -3.78
N GLU A 113 16.17 -7.40 -4.56
CA GLU A 113 17.44 -7.82 -5.14
C GLU A 113 17.98 -6.80 -6.14
N GLN A 114 17.12 -6.23 -6.97
CA GLN A 114 17.52 -5.20 -7.91
C GLN A 114 18.02 -3.95 -7.19
N LEU A 115 17.33 -3.55 -6.12
CA LEU A 115 17.73 -2.39 -5.33
C LEU A 115 19.07 -2.62 -4.64
N LYS A 116 19.29 -3.81 -4.08
CA LYS A 116 20.57 -4.18 -3.45
C LYS A 116 21.70 -4.18 -4.46
N THR A 117 21.47 -4.79 -5.62
CA THR A 117 22.48 -4.87 -6.69
C THR A 117 22.89 -3.46 -7.11
N LYS A 118 21.91 -2.59 -7.33
CA LYS A 118 22.17 -1.21 -7.73
C LYS A 118 22.94 -0.44 -6.65
N ALA A 119 22.60 -0.67 -5.38
CA ALA A 119 23.27 -0.02 -4.25
C ALA A 119 24.76 -0.41 -4.16
N ASN A 120 25.09 -1.64 -4.56
CA ASN A 120 26.46 -2.17 -4.50
C ASN A 120 27.27 -1.91 -5.77
N GLU A 121 26.69 -1.32 -6.79
CA GLU A 121 27.44 -0.92 -8.00
C GLU A 121 28.27 0.33 -7.71
N ASP A 122 29.43 0.37 -8.26
CA ASP A 122 30.35 1.52 -8.16
C ASP A 122 30.00 2.62 -9.17
#